data_98744efb53a8fd4b872482e60cd58249
#
_entry.id   98744efb53a8fd4b872482e60cd58249
#
_cell.length_a   1.000
_cell.length_b   1.000
_cell.length_c   1.000
_cell.angle_alpha   90.00
_cell.angle_beta   90.00
_cell.angle_gamma   90.00
#
_symmetry.space_group_name_H-M   'P 1'
#
loop_
_entity.id
_entity.type
_entity.pdbx_description
1 polymer ?
#
loop_
_entity_poly.entity_id
_entity_poly.type
_entity_poly.pdbx_seq_one_letter_code
_entity_poly.pdbx_strand_id
1 'polypeptide(L)'
;QSYRPEAMRQATGSAPLQSVEGLSLGLDLSVRYALDPNSPAVKAGNLPDNVGADIVEPAVQGLVYKVFARYTVREIFSSKRAEIAQIIETELRTRLAADGVTLRSIQIGKVDLPAEYRRGMDSLLAEELASEKMRYTLELKDKRVRETELDANADKVRREVAAEAAAREQVIAAKAQEEA
;
A
#
# COMPACT_ATOMS: atom_id res chain seq x y z
N GLN A 1 42.39 -21.71 -9.56
CA GLN A 1 41.24 -20.87 -9.88
C GLN A 1 41.47 -19.52 -9.24
N SER A 2 41.65 -18.48 -10.06
CA SER A 2 41.85 -17.12 -9.57
C SER A 2 40.60 -16.63 -8.88
N TYR A 3 40.69 -16.49 -7.58
CA TYR A 3 39.68 -15.86 -6.76
C TYR A 3 39.51 -14.39 -7.20
N ARG A 4 38.35 -14.04 -7.73
CA ARG A 4 38.01 -12.65 -8.02
C ARG A 4 37.19 -12.10 -6.86
N PRO A 5 37.78 -11.32 -5.94
CA PRO A 5 37.09 -10.81 -4.76
C PRO A 5 36.01 -9.79 -5.09
N GLU A 6 36.02 -9.20 -6.29
CA GLU A 6 35.06 -8.23 -6.77
C GLU A 6 33.86 -8.85 -7.48
N ALA A 7 33.81 -10.17 -7.65
CA ALA A 7 32.70 -10.82 -8.32
C ALA A 7 31.43 -10.71 -7.50
N MET A 8 30.42 -10.13 -8.11
CA MET A 8 29.07 -10.04 -7.51
C MET A 8 28.46 -11.43 -7.35
N ARG A 9 28.02 -11.75 -6.14
CA ARG A 9 27.38 -13.02 -5.81
C ARG A 9 25.92 -12.78 -5.45
N GLN A 10 25.10 -13.77 -5.67
CA GLN A 10 23.67 -13.72 -5.37
C GLN A 10 23.30 -14.91 -4.49
N ALA A 11 22.60 -14.61 -3.40
CA ALA A 11 21.93 -15.60 -2.57
C ALA A 11 20.41 -15.39 -2.70
N THR A 12 19.73 -16.46 -3.06
CA THR A 12 18.26 -16.46 -3.18
C THR A 12 17.71 -17.56 -2.29
N GLY A 13 16.67 -17.24 -1.54
CA GLY A 13 16.06 -18.20 -0.65
C GLY A 13 14.71 -17.74 -0.14
N SER A 14 14.00 -18.65 0.52
CA SER A 14 12.76 -18.39 1.23
C SER A 14 13.02 -18.40 2.73
N ALA A 15 12.60 -17.34 3.41
CA ALA A 15 12.74 -17.24 4.86
C ALA A 15 11.38 -17.35 5.54
N PRO A 16 11.24 -18.21 6.57
CA PRO A 16 10.04 -18.22 7.40
C PRO A 16 10.04 -16.99 8.30
N LEU A 17 8.90 -16.30 8.33
CA LEU A 17 8.67 -15.08 9.10
C LEU A 17 7.43 -15.20 9.96
N GLN A 18 7.35 -14.35 10.97
CA GLN A 18 6.13 -14.11 11.72
C GLN A 18 5.84 -12.61 11.81
N SER A 19 4.57 -12.25 11.63
CA SER A 19 4.10 -10.90 11.90
C SER A 19 3.98 -10.64 13.39
N VAL A 20 3.74 -9.39 13.79
CA VAL A 20 3.50 -9.04 15.19
C VAL A 20 2.31 -9.78 15.79
N GLU A 21 1.34 -10.17 14.95
CA GLU A 21 0.17 -10.97 15.35
C GLU A 21 0.48 -12.47 15.51
N GLY A 22 1.70 -12.89 15.22
CA GLY A 22 2.12 -14.28 15.29
C GLY A 22 1.75 -15.13 14.06
N LEU A 23 1.34 -14.50 12.95
CA LEU A 23 1.05 -15.20 11.70
C LEU A 23 2.32 -15.59 10.97
N SER A 24 2.40 -16.84 10.57
CA SER A 24 3.52 -17.37 9.79
C SER A 24 3.43 -16.92 8.34
N LEU A 25 4.51 -16.33 7.85
CA LEU A 25 4.65 -15.82 6.49
C LEU A 25 5.84 -16.45 5.80
N GLY A 26 5.76 -16.68 4.51
CA GLY A 26 6.89 -17.03 3.66
C GLY A 26 7.35 -15.80 2.90
N LEU A 27 8.65 -15.56 2.85
CA LEU A 27 9.22 -14.43 2.12
C LEU A 27 10.33 -14.90 1.19
N ASP A 28 10.23 -14.55 -0.08
CA ASP A 28 11.29 -14.75 -1.05
C ASP A 28 12.24 -13.56 -1.03
N LEU A 29 13.50 -13.83 -0.85
CA LEU A 29 14.57 -12.84 -0.78
C LEU A 29 15.66 -13.13 -1.78
N SER A 30 16.19 -12.06 -2.39
CA SER A 30 17.37 -12.10 -3.23
C SER A 30 18.34 -11.05 -2.75
N VAL A 31 19.58 -11.46 -2.45
CA VAL A 31 20.63 -10.59 -1.96
C VAL A 31 21.83 -10.64 -2.90
N ARG A 32 22.29 -9.48 -3.33
CA ARG A 32 23.53 -9.34 -4.08
C ARG A 32 24.62 -8.79 -3.18
N TYR A 33 25.74 -9.49 -3.13
CA TYR A 33 26.85 -9.13 -2.27
C TYR A 33 28.20 -9.39 -2.95
N ALA A 34 29.22 -8.77 -2.40
CA ALA A 34 30.61 -9.03 -2.80
C ALA A 34 31.48 -9.07 -1.54
N LEU A 35 32.63 -9.70 -1.64
CA LEU A 35 33.61 -9.67 -0.56
C LEU A 35 34.47 -8.41 -0.68
N ASP A 36 34.69 -7.74 0.47
CA ASP A 36 35.60 -6.60 0.51
C ASP A 36 37.03 -7.05 0.63
N PRO A 37 37.89 -6.86 -0.43
CA PRO A 37 39.26 -7.30 -0.41
C PRO A 37 40.14 -6.58 0.63
N ASN A 38 39.68 -5.41 1.10
CA ASN A 38 40.40 -4.62 2.10
C ASN A 38 39.99 -4.96 3.56
N SER A 39 38.97 -5.81 3.73
CA SER A 39 38.54 -6.23 5.06
C SER A 39 39.57 -7.09 5.76
N PRO A 40 39.83 -6.87 7.06
CA PRO A 40 40.67 -7.72 7.85
C PRO A 40 40.29 -9.20 7.85
N ALA A 41 38.98 -9.48 7.86
CA ALA A 41 38.47 -10.84 7.82
C ALA A 41 38.78 -11.56 6.52
N VAL A 42 38.70 -10.88 5.39
CA VAL A 42 39.04 -11.41 4.07
C VAL A 42 40.56 -11.59 3.93
N LYS A 43 41.35 -10.61 4.38
CA LYS A 43 42.81 -10.67 4.36
C LYS A 43 43.41 -11.78 5.25
N ALA A 44 42.75 -12.04 6.37
CA ALA A 44 43.17 -13.09 7.29
C ALA A 44 42.80 -14.50 6.79
N GLY A 45 41.99 -14.63 5.75
CA GLY A 45 41.56 -15.92 5.21
C GLY A 45 40.64 -16.72 6.16
N ASN A 46 40.06 -16.09 7.15
CA ASN A 46 39.24 -16.75 8.16
C ASN A 46 37.75 -16.89 7.76
N LEU A 47 37.42 -16.56 6.52
CA LEU A 47 36.04 -16.70 6.03
C LEU A 47 35.73 -18.17 5.69
N PRO A 48 34.51 -18.64 5.96
CA PRO A 48 34.12 -19.97 5.52
C PRO A 48 34.09 -20.07 3.99
N ASP A 49 34.24 -21.30 3.47
CA ASP A 49 34.28 -21.55 2.04
C ASP A 49 33.01 -21.12 1.32
N ASN A 50 31.86 -21.28 1.95
CA ASN A 50 30.56 -20.85 1.44
C ASN A 50 30.03 -19.65 2.25
N VAL A 51 30.49 -18.46 1.91
CA VAL A 51 30.13 -17.22 2.56
C VAL A 51 28.60 -16.96 2.43
N GLY A 52 28.01 -17.30 1.30
CA GLY A 52 26.58 -17.15 1.08
C GLY A 52 25.73 -17.94 2.07
N ALA A 53 26.04 -19.22 2.27
CA ALA A 53 25.29 -20.09 3.16
C ALA A 53 25.64 -19.88 4.64
N ASP A 54 26.88 -19.57 4.96
CA ASP A 54 27.36 -19.57 6.35
C ASP A 54 27.31 -18.18 7.00
N ILE A 55 27.39 -17.12 6.22
CA ILE A 55 27.37 -15.73 6.74
C ILE A 55 26.16 -14.94 6.25
N VAL A 56 25.92 -14.89 4.95
CA VAL A 56 24.90 -14.03 4.35
C VAL A 56 23.48 -14.52 4.68
N GLU A 57 23.19 -15.77 4.40
CA GLU A 57 21.85 -16.33 4.66
C GLU A 57 21.42 -16.24 6.12
N PRO A 58 22.22 -16.67 7.10
CA PRO A 58 21.84 -16.55 8.50
C PRO A 58 21.66 -15.10 8.95
N ALA A 59 22.48 -14.18 8.49
CA ALA A 59 22.37 -12.77 8.81
C ALA A 59 21.10 -12.17 8.23
N VAL A 60 20.77 -12.48 6.99
CA VAL A 60 19.54 -12.01 6.32
C VAL A 60 18.32 -12.58 7.01
N GLN A 61 18.28 -13.89 7.22
CA GLN A 61 17.14 -14.55 7.88
C GLN A 61 16.88 -14.02 9.28
N GLY A 62 17.92 -13.88 10.09
CA GLY A 62 17.81 -13.37 11.45
C GLY A 62 17.31 -11.93 11.50
N LEU A 63 17.82 -11.06 10.64
CA LEU A 63 17.43 -9.67 10.58
C LEU A 63 16.01 -9.48 10.01
N VAL A 64 15.70 -10.20 8.95
CA VAL A 64 14.38 -10.16 8.33
C VAL A 64 13.32 -10.64 9.31
N TYR A 65 13.55 -11.74 10.00
CA TYR A 65 12.66 -12.23 11.04
C TYR A 65 12.43 -11.17 12.13
N LYS A 66 13.49 -10.57 12.63
CA LYS A 66 13.43 -9.55 13.67
C LYS A 66 12.66 -8.30 13.25
N VAL A 67 12.88 -7.83 12.04
CA VAL A 67 12.22 -6.61 11.53
C VAL A 67 10.74 -6.87 11.23
N PHE A 68 10.43 -7.95 10.53
CA PHE A 68 9.03 -8.27 10.20
C PHE A 68 8.16 -8.59 11.42
N ALA A 69 8.75 -9.10 12.49
CA ALA A 69 8.02 -9.37 13.73
C ALA A 69 7.49 -8.10 14.43
N ARG A 70 7.93 -6.92 14.02
CA ARG A 70 7.45 -5.63 14.54
C ARG A 70 6.25 -5.08 13.80
N TYR A 71 5.91 -5.65 12.64
CA TYR A 71 4.87 -5.13 11.75
C TYR A 71 3.69 -6.07 11.67
N THR A 72 2.51 -5.50 11.46
CA THR A 72 1.30 -6.28 11.18
C THR A 72 1.34 -6.77 9.73
N VAL A 73 0.56 -7.80 9.43
CA VAL A 73 0.42 -8.29 8.06
C VAL A 73 -0.07 -7.19 7.13
N ARG A 74 -1.01 -6.38 7.60
CA ARG A 74 -1.54 -5.24 6.84
C ARG A 74 -0.45 -4.22 6.48
N GLU A 75 0.43 -3.91 7.41
CA GLU A 75 1.57 -3.02 7.19
C GLU A 75 2.59 -3.61 6.21
N ILE A 76 2.84 -4.91 6.29
CA ILE A 76 3.76 -5.62 5.38
C ILE A 76 3.25 -5.55 3.93
N PHE A 77 1.94 -5.62 3.71
CA PHE A 77 1.32 -5.54 2.38
C PHE A 77 0.96 -4.12 1.94
N SER A 78 1.20 -3.12 2.77
CA SER A 78 0.91 -1.71 2.48
C SER A 78 2.12 -0.96 1.94
N SER A 79 1.99 0.36 1.85
CA SER A 79 3.07 1.29 1.50
C SER A 79 4.31 1.21 2.42
N LYS A 80 4.18 0.67 3.62
CA LYS A 80 5.29 0.47 4.57
C LYS A 80 6.28 -0.60 4.13
N ARG A 81 5.95 -1.41 3.13
CA ARG A 81 6.84 -2.43 2.58
C ARG A 81 8.17 -1.84 2.09
N ALA A 82 8.13 -0.68 1.43
CA ALA A 82 9.34 0.01 0.98
C ALA A 82 10.20 0.50 2.14
N GLU A 83 9.57 1.02 3.19
CA GLU A 83 10.25 1.44 4.43
C GLU A 83 10.92 0.25 5.13
N ILE A 84 10.21 -0.87 5.23
CA ILE A 84 10.73 -2.11 5.82
C ILE A 84 11.96 -2.60 5.03
N ALA A 85 11.88 -2.61 3.72
CA ALA A 85 12.99 -3.00 2.84
C ALA A 85 14.22 -2.11 3.07
N GLN A 86 14.02 -0.82 3.23
CA GLN A 86 15.10 0.13 3.48
C GLN A 86 15.76 -0.06 4.85
N ILE A 87 14.97 -0.31 5.88
CA ILE A 87 15.47 -0.62 7.23
C ILE A 87 16.33 -1.88 7.19
N ILE A 88 15.85 -2.92 6.55
CA ILE A 88 16.57 -4.20 6.40
C ILE A 88 17.88 -3.98 5.65
N GLU A 89 17.85 -3.25 4.54
CA GLU A 89 19.05 -2.97 3.74
C GLU A 89 20.10 -2.22 4.56
N THR A 90 19.72 -1.19 5.29
CA THR A 90 20.61 -0.37 6.09
C THR A 90 21.28 -1.19 7.21
N GLU A 91 20.50 -1.92 7.98
CA GLU A 91 21.01 -2.74 9.08
C GLU A 91 21.84 -3.92 8.58
N LEU A 92 21.42 -4.55 7.50
CA LEU A 92 22.13 -5.68 6.90
C LEU A 92 23.49 -5.26 6.33
N ARG A 93 23.54 -4.08 5.71
CA ARG A 93 24.80 -3.51 5.18
C ARG A 93 25.83 -3.35 6.26
N THR A 94 25.46 -2.79 7.40
CA THR A 94 26.32 -2.60 8.57
C THR A 94 26.79 -3.94 9.14
N ARG A 95 25.86 -4.88 9.28
CA ARG A 95 26.15 -6.20 9.85
C ARG A 95 27.08 -7.05 8.97
N LEU A 96 26.84 -7.05 7.66
CA LEU A 96 27.69 -7.78 6.72
C LEU A 96 29.07 -7.14 6.55
N ALA A 97 29.15 -5.81 6.62
CA ALA A 97 30.41 -5.09 6.56
C ALA A 97 31.37 -5.51 7.68
N ALA A 98 30.86 -5.80 8.87
CA ALA A 98 31.67 -6.32 9.98
C ALA A 98 32.32 -7.67 9.66
N ASP A 99 31.69 -8.48 8.83
CA ASP A 99 32.21 -9.79 8.39
C ASP A 99 32.98 -9.71 7.05
N GLY A 100 33.24 -8.52 6.54
CA GLY A 100 33.95 -8.30 5.28
C GLY A 100 33.13 -8.51 4.02
N VAL A 101 31.80 -8.49 4.16
CA VAL A 101 30.87 -8.63 3.04
C VAL A 101 30.25 -7.28 2.73
N THR A 102 30.32 -6.90 1.44
CA THR A 102 29.69 -5.67 0.95
C THR A 102 28.32 -5.99 0.36
N LEU A 103 27.26 -5.45 0.93
CA LEU A 103 25.92 -5.57 0.40
C LEU A 103 25.75 -4.64 -0.81
N ARG A 104 25.37 -5.19 -1.96
CA ARG A 104 25.10 -4.42 -3.17
C ARG A 104 23.62 -4.07 -3.29
N SER A 105 22.76 -5.04 -3.12
CA SER A 105 21.33 -4.84 -3.16
C SER A 105 20.59 -5.97 -2.46
N ILE A 106 19.39 -5.67 -1.98
CA ILE A 106 18.44 -6.65 -1.48
C ILE A 106 17.12 -6.47 -2.21
N GLN A 107 16.52 -7.57 -2.66
CA GLN A 107 15.21 -7.58 -3.27
C GLN A 107 14.28 -8.47 -2.45
N ILE A 108 13.16 -7.89 -2.05
CA ILE A 108 12.09 -8.60 -1.38
C ILE A 108 11.09 -9.03 -2.44
N GLY A 109 10.96 -10.32 -2.64
CA GLY A 109 10.05 -10.89 -3.60
C GLY A 109 8.65 -11.08 -3.02
N LYS A 110 8.02 -12.16 -3.42
CA LYS A 110 6.67 -12.50 -3.01
C LYS A 110 6.61 -12.86 -1.53
N VAL A 111 5.59 -12.34 -0.84
CA VAL A 111 5.26 -12.73 0.52
C VAL A 111 4.07 -13.69 0.48
N ASP A 112 4.28 -14.92 0.98
CA ASP A 112 3.23 -15.92 1.02
C ASP A 112 2.47 -15.87 2.36
N LEU A 113 1.16 -15.74 2.26
CA LEU A 113 0.23 -15.77 3.39
C LEU A 113 -0.43 -17.15 3.52
N PRO A 114 -0.80 -17.56 4.72
CA PRO A 114 -1.70 -18.70 4.89
C PRO A 114 -2.99 -18.48 4.10
N ALA A 115 -3.48 -19.55 3.45
CA ALA A 115 -4.64 -19.45 2.56
C ALA A 115 -5.90 -18.95 3.26
N GLU A 116 -6.09 -19.34 4.51
CA GLU A 116 -7.24 -18.90 5.33
C GLU A 116 -7.20 -17.39 5.61
N TYR A 117 -6.02 -16.88 5.92
CA TYR A 117 -5.83 -15.45 6.15
C TYR A 117 -6.03 -14.64 4.87
N ARG A 118 -5.55 -15.13 3.76
CA ARG A 118 -5.74 -14.51 2.43
C ARG A 118 -7.22 -14.41 2.08
N ARG A 119 -7.99 -15.48 2.32
CA ARG A 119 -9.44 -15.47 2.10
C ARG A 119 -10.15 -14.47 3.00
N GLY A 120 -9.76 -14.40 4.27
CA GLY A 120 -10.30 -13.43 5.21
C GLY A 120 -10.03 -11.99 4.80
N MET A 121 -8.81 -11.69 4.35
CA MET A 121 -8.46 -10.37 3.83
C MET A 121 -9.21 -10.02 2.55
N ASP A 122 -9.34 -10.96 1.62
CA ASP A 122 -10.08 -10.75 0.38
C ASP A 122 -11.55 -10.46 0.67
N SER A 123 -12.14 -11.19 1.62
CA SER A 123 -13.51 -10.94 2.07
C SER A 123 -13.66 -9.56 2.71
N LEU A 124 -12.74 -9.17 3.56
CA LEU A 124 -12.76 -7.85 4.21
C LEU A 124 -12.62 -6.73 3.19
N LEU A 125 -11.72 -6.86 2.23
CA LEU A 125 -11.55 -5.90 1.14
C LEU A 125 -12.82 -5.79 0.28
N ALA A 126 -13.46 -6.92 -0.01
CA ALA A 126 -14.71 -6.94 -0.75
C ALA A 126 -15.83 -6.20 0.00
N GLU A 127 -15.92 -6.39 1.33
CA GLU A 127 -16.87 -5.68 2.18
C GLU A 127 -16.58 -4.18 2.25
N GLU A 128 -15.32 -3.79 2.39
CA GLU A 128 -14.91 -2.38 2.40
C GLU A 128 -15.26 -1.69 1.07
N LEU A 129 -14.98 -2.35 -0.05
CA LEU A 129 -15.33 -1.84 -1.38
C LEU A 129 -16.85 -1.73 -1.58
N ALA A 130 -17.60 -2.71 -1.10
CA ALA A 130 -19.06 -2.68 -1.16
C ALA A 130 -19.63 -1.53 -0.32
N SER A 131 -19.09 -1.30 0.88
CA SER A 131 -19.43 -0.16 1.73
C SER A 131 -19.14 1.18 1.08
N GLU A 132 -17.98 1.35 0.48
CA GLU A 132 -17.62 2.57 -0.25
C GLU A 132 -18.56 2.82 -1.43
N LYS A 133 -18.84 1.77 -2.19
CA LYS A 133 -19.78 1.85 -3.31
C LYS A 133 -21.17 2.23 -2.85
N MET A 134 -21.63 1.66 -1.75
CA MET A 134 -22.95 2.00 -1.16
C MET A 134 -22.98 3.46 -0.72
N ARG A 135 -21.95 3.94 -0.04
CA ARG A 135 -21.84 5.34 0.38
C ARG A 135 -21.89 6.28 -0.81
N TYR A 136 -21.15 5.99 -1.85
CA TYR A 136 -21.16 6.76 -3.09
C TYR A 136 -22.52 6.76 -3.78
N THR A 137 -23.19 5.61 -3.81
CA THR A 137 -24.56 5.49 -4.35
C THR A 137 -25.55 6.32 -3.57
N LEU A 138 -25.44 6.32 -2.23
CA LEU A 138 -26.31 7.13 -1.35
C LEU A 138 -26.06 8.63 -1.55
N GLU A 139 -24.81 9.05 -1.70
CA GLU A 139 -24.47 10.45 -2.01
C GLU A 139 -25.07 10.89 -3.35
N LEU A 140 -25.01 10.04 -4.37
CA LEU A 140 -25.62 10.32 -5.66
C LEU A 140 -27.15 10.43 -5.59
N LYS A 141 -27.78 9.54 -4.84
CA LYS A 141 -29.24 9.60 -4.63
C LYS A 141 -29.64 10.87 -3.89
N ASP A 142 -28.93 11.24 -2.85
CA ASP A 142 -29.16 12.47 -2.11
C ASP A 142 -29.02 13.70 -3.01
N LYS A 143 -28.03 13.72 -3.85
CA LYS A 143 -27.81 14.77 -4.84
C LYS A 143 -28.95 14.87 -5.85
N ARG A 144 -29.46 13.73 -6.35
CA ARG A 144 -30.62 13.69 -7.25
C ARG A 144 -31.90 14.18 -6.58
N VAL A 145 -32.09 13.80 -5.32
CA VAL A 145 -33.23 14.29 -4.54
C VAL A 145 -33.19 15.81 -4.43
N ARG A 146 -32.02 16.39 -4.11
CA ARG A 146 -31.85 17.84 -4.04
C ARG A 146 -32.10 18.53 -5.38
N GLU A 147 -31.58 17.96 -6.48
CA GLU A 147 -31.84 18.48 -7.82
C GLU A 147 -33.33 18.45 -8.16
N THR A 148 -34.03 17.36 -7.83
CA THR A 148 -35.46 17.25 -8.02
C THR A 148 -36.24 18.26 -7.19
N GLU A 149 -35.83 18.47 -5.94
CA GLU A 149 -36.45 19.52 -5.09
C GLU A 149 -36.23 20.93 -5.63
N LEU A 150 -35.02 21.23 -6.11
CA LEU A 150 -34.73 22.51 -6.73
C LEU A 150 -35.56 22.74 -8.00
N ASP A 151 -35.69 21.71 -8.84
CA ASP A 151 -36.50 21.77 -10.05
C ASP A 151 -37.99 21.97 -9.71
N ALA A 152 -38.48 21.24 -8.71
CA ALA A 152 -39.86 21.40 -8.24
C ALA A 152 -40.10 22.80 -7.69
N ASN A 153 -39.21 23.36 -6.91
CA ASN A 153 -39.28 24.72 -6.40
C ASN A 153 -39.24 25.77 -7.52
N ALA A 154 -38.35 25.55 -8.51
CA ALA A 154 -38.28 26.43 -9.67
C ALA A 154 -39.57 26.42 -10.47
N ASP A 155 -40.19 25.27 -10.69
CA ASP A 155 -41.49 25.16 -11.36
C ASP A 155 -42.61 25.83 -10.54
N LYS A 156 -42.61 25.66 -9.25
CA LYS A 156 -43.54 26.33 -8.36
C LYS A 156 -43.45 27.86 -8.45
N VAL A 157 -42.23 28.39 -8.41
CA VAL A 157 -41.96 29.83 -8.55
C VAL A 157 -42.44 30.33 -9.90
N ARG A 158 -42.16 29.60 -10.99
CA ARG A 158 -42.64 29.96 -12.33
C ARG A 158 -44.15 30.02 -12.42
N ARG A 159 -44.86 29.07 -11.80
CA ARG A 159 -46.30 29.04 -11.77
C ARG A 159 -46.86 30.21 -10.96
N GLU A 160 -46.26 30.54 -9.82
CA GLU A 160 -46.65 31.67 -8.99
C GLU A 160 -46.47 32.99 -9.73
N VAL A 161 -45.32 33.18 -10.41
CA VAL A 161 -45.06 34.38 -11.21
C VAL A 161 -46.02 34.48 -12.38
N ALA A 162 -46.28 33.36 -13.09
CA ALA A 162 -47.27 33.35 -14.17
C ALA A 162 -48.68 33.68 -13.68
N ALA A 163 -49.07 33.15 -12.52
CA ALA A 163 -50.38 33.46 -11.93
C ALA A 163 -50.50 34.91 -11.51
N GLU A 164 -49.47 35.50 -10.91
CA GLU A 164 -49.42 36.93 -10.58
C GLU A 164 -49.49 37.80 -11.82
N ALA A 165 -48.78 37.46 -12.87
CA ALA A 165 -48.78 38.21 -14.14
C ALA A 165 -50.19 38.16 -14.77
N ALA A 166 -50.84 36.98 -14.78
CA ALA A 166 -52.19 36.82 -15.30
C ALA A 166 -53.22 37.62 -14.46
N ALA A 167 -53.08 37.63 -13.14
CA ALA A 167 -53.90 38.41 -12.25
C ALA A 167 -53.73 39.92 -12.48
N ARG A 168 -52.53 40.39 -12.69
CA ARG A 168 -52.26 41.80 -13.00
C ARG A 168 -52.84 42.20 -14.35
N GLU A 169 -52.72 41.35 -15.37
CA GLU A 169 -53.34 41.60 -16.67
C GLU A 169 -54.88 41.74 -16.55
N GLN A 170 -55.51 40.88 -15.77
CA GLN A 170 -56.94 40.96 -15.54
C GLN A 170 -57.36 42.26 -14.83
N VAL A 171 -56.58 42.68 -13.83
CA VAL A 171 -56.84 43.96 -13.12
C VAL A 171 -56.66 45.14 -14.06
N ILE A 172 -55.60 45.16 -14.89
CA ILE A 172 -55.35 46.21 -15.88
C ILE A 172 -56.49 46.24 -16.90
N ALA A 173 -56.91 45.10 -17.41
CA ALA A 173 -58.00 45.01 -18.35
C ALA A 173 -59.37 45.52 -17.72
N ALA A 174 -59.62 45.17 -16.47
CA ALA A 174 -60.77 45.64 -15.73
C ALA A 174 -60.75 47.17 -15.54
N LYS A 175 -59.61 47.72 -15.16
CA LYS A 175 -59.43 49.16 -15.04
C LYS A 175 -59.59 49.89 -16.36
N ALA A 176 -59.09 49.35 -17.44
CA ALA A 176 -59.25 49.92 -18.77
C ALA A 176 -60.73 49.91 -19.21
N GLN A 177 -61.52 48.91 -18.83
CA GLN A 177 -62.96 48.90 -19.07
C GLN A 177 -63.74 49.92 -18.24
N GLU A 178 -63.35 50.17 -17.00
CA GLU A 178 -63.91 51.19 -16.16
C GLU A 178 -63.67 52.63 -16.66
N GLU A 179 -62.54 52.88 -17.26
CA GLU A 179 -62.16 54.19 -17.82
C GLU A 179 -62.78 54.48 -19.18
N ALA A 180 -63.37 53.51 -19.81
CA ALA A 180 -63.97 53.66 -21.13
C ALA A 180 -65.37 54.29 -21.08
#